data_bf175d0e3ad0ac9e851e8adf211a9fe9
#
_entry.id   bf175d0e3ad0ac9e851e8adf211a9fe9
#
_cell.length_a   1.000
_cell.length_b   1.000
_cell.length_c   1.000
_cell.angle_alpha   90.00
_cell.angle_beta   90.00
_cell.angle_gamma   90.00
#
_symmetry.space_group_name_H-M   'P 1'
#
loop_
_entity.id
_entity.type
_entity.pdbx_description
1 polymer ?
#
loop_
_entity_poly.entity_id
_entity_poly.type
_entity_poly.pdbx_seq_one_letter_code
_entity_poly.pdbx_strand_id
1 'polypeptide(L)'
;MCIRDRLKTEAIGWAVMAEIPLVIVDIQRGGPSTGLPTNVEQSDLNIACFGGHGDSPRVVLAAANVEDCFYTAIEAVNIAREFSVPVFLLSDQAIATRIEAFNEPDLKNVCQDLSPDLTPVQTHKPYDLNTETGASNHLVPGTRIEDGRYPVVTGLEHDEMGHPSSSPDLHEAMTRKRRNKLKALSDKLPIPEVYGAQSGEVLVVGWGSTTGPLYEAVEKSGNNGQAISALKLRHINPLPNGLEDIFARFKKIYVVEMNDGGVHGYGQLAGLLRARFADPRIQGINKTDALRWKVREILDRINERREIESK
;
A
#
# COMPACT_ATOMS: atom_id res chain seq x y z
N MET A 1 22.55 -3.93 2.45
CA MET A 1 22.15 -5.33 2.59
C MET A 1 20.64 -5.38 2.47
N CYS A 2 20.09 -5.87 1.35
CA CYS A 2 18.64 -6.03 1.22
C CYS A 2 18.22 -7.17 2.14
N ILE A 3 17.67 -6.82 3.30
CA ILE A 3 17.05 -7.79 4.19
C ILE A 3 15.70 -8.08 3.56
N ARG A 4 15.55 -9.30 3.06
CA ARG A 4 14.27 -9.72 2.47
C ARG A 4 13.23 -9.84 3.56
N ASP A 5 12.06 -9.35 3.29
CA ASP A 5 10.92 -9.28 4.20
C ASP A 5 10.56 -10.62 4.82
N ARG A 6 10.73 -11.72 4.08
CA ARG A 6 10.50 -13.07 4.60
C ARG A 6 11.30 -13.42 5.86
N LEU A 7 12.51 -12.83 6.03
CA LEU A 7 13.33 -13.02 7.23
C LEU A 7 12.90 -12.14 8.38
N LYS A 8 11.96 -11.20 8.13
CA LYS A 8 11.42 -10.27 9.11
C LYS A 8 9.92 -10.47 9.37
N THR A 9 9.31 -11.48 8.76
CA THR A 9 7.87 -11.75 8.88
C THR A 9 7.40 -11.84 10.32
N GLU A 10 8.17 -12.52 11.17
CA GLU A 10 7.87 -12.62 12.60
C GLU A 10 7.91 -11.24 13.29
N ALA A 11 8.93 -10.42 13.02
CA ALA A 11 9.03 -9.08 13.57
C ALA A 11 7.88 -8.16 13.11
N ILE A 12 7.42 -8.32 11.87
CA ILE A 12 6.26 -7.58 11.34
C ILE A 12 4.98 -8.02 12.04
N GLY A 13 4.76 -9.33 12.18
CA GLY A 13 3.62 -9.88 12.95
C GLY A 13 3.62 -9.41 14.40
N TRP A 14 4.80 -9.41 15.03
CA TRP A 14 4.96 -8.87 16.38
C TRP A 14 4.62 -7.37 16.45
N ALA A 15 5.07 -6.57 15.49
CA ALA A 15 4.74 -5.15 15.43
C ALA A 15 3.22 -4.90 15.27
N VAL A 16 2.51 -5.76 14.52
CA VAL A 16 1.04 -5.70 14.44
C VAL A 16 0.39 -6.03 15.77
N MET A 17 0.84 -7.10 16.43
CA MET A 17 0.28 -7.54 17.73
C MET A 17 0.53 -6.51 18.82
N ALA A 18 1.74 -5.99 18.91
CA ALA A 18 2.15 -4.98 19.87
C ALA A 18 1.73 -3.56 19.48
N GLU A 19 1.07 -3.39 18.34
CA GLU A 19 0.61 -2.11 17.79
C GLU A 19 1.73 -1.06 17.68
N ILE A 20 2.91 -1.47 17.22
CA ILE A 20 4.08 -0.60 17.11
C ILE A 20 4.10 0.10 15.75
N PRO A 21 4.25 1.44 15.71
CA PRO A 21 4.50 2.16 14.48
C PRO A 21 5.80 1.69 13.81
N LEU A 22 5.71 1.21 12.59
CA LEU A 22 6.87 0.71 11.84
C LEU A 22 6.71 1.05 10.37
N VAL A 23 7.75 1.57 9.73
CA VAL A 23 7.82 1.73 8.27
C VAL A 23 8.82 0.74 7.70
N ILE A 24 8.38 -0.04 6.74
CA ILE A 24 9.20 -1.01 6.01
C ILE A 24 9.30 -0.53 4.57
N VAL A 25 10.51 -0.17 4.14
CA VAL A 25 10.78 0.21 2.75
C VAL A 25 11.24 -1.02 1.99
N ASP A 26 10.47 -1.40 0.97
CA ASP A 26 10.78 -2.52 0.10
C ASP A 26 11.09 -2.02 -1.31
N ILE A 27 12.35 -2.20 -1.72
CA ILE A 27 12.81 -1.91 -3.07
C ILE A 27 12.74 -3.20 -3.88
N GLN A 28 11.61 -3.37 -4.56
CA GLN A 28 11.30 -4.57 -5.32
C GLN A 28 12.25 -4.79 -6.48
N ARG A 29 12.56 -6.04 -6.74
CA ARG A 29 13.39 -6.48 -7.85
C ARG A 29 12.97 -7.86 -8.32
N GLY A 30 13.44 -8.27 -9.49
CA GLY A 30 13.17 -9.60 -10.02
C GLY A 30 13.44 -10.71 -9.03
N GLY A 31 12.42 -11.52 -8.74
CA GLY A 31 12.43 -12.68 -7.86
C GLY A 31 12.36 -13.99 -8.64
N PRO A 32 12.05 -15.14 -8.01
CA PRO A 32 12.15 -15.40 -6.56
C PRO A 32 13.60 -15.53 -6.05
N SER A 33 13.77 -15.59 -4.73
CA SER A 33 15.06 -15.69 -4.06
C SER A 33 15.98 -14.51 -4.40
N THR A 34 17.23 -14.70 -4.76
CA THR A 34 18.13 -13.62 -5.21
C THR A 34 17.69 -13.08 -6.55
N GLY A 35 17.12 -13.92 -7.38
CA GLY A 35 16.52 -13.55 -8.68
C GLY A 35 17.46 -12.71 -9.53
N LEU A 36 16.97 -11.57 -9.97
CA LEU A 36 17.67 -10.59 -10.81
C LEU A 36 17.99 -9.33 -9.98
N PRO A 37 19.19 -9.23 -9.36
CA PRO A 37 19.47 -8.24 -8.29
C PRO A 37 19.33 -6.77 -8.68
N THR A 38 19.48 -6.44 -9.94
CA THR A 38 19.49 -5.05 -10.43
C THR A 38 18.36 -4.77 -11.44
N ASN A 39 17.45 -5.71 -11.60
CA ASN A 39 16.37 -5.62 -12.58
C ASN A 39 15.03 -5.39 -11.91
N VAL A 40 14.15 -4.68 -12.64
CA VAL A 40 12.88 -4.23 -12.10
C VAL A 40 11.80 -5.31 -12.16
N GLU A 41 11.11 -5.50 -11.07
CA GLU A 41 9.81 -6.18 -10.98
C GLU A 41 8.96 -5.56 -9.89
N GLN A 42 7.65 -5.82 -9.92
CA GLN A 42 6.67 -5.43 -8.92
C GLN A 42 6.00 -6.70 -8.36
N SER A 43 6.80 -7.63 -7.86
CA SER A 43 6.35 -8.98 -7.49
C SER A 43 6.22 -9.22 -5.97
N ASP A 44 6.41 -8.17 -5.14
CA ASP A 44 6.36 -8.28 -3.69
C ASP A 44 5.07 -7.73 -3.06
N LEU A 45 4.08 -7.31 -3.88
CA LEU A 45 2.81 -6.76 -3.40
C LEU A 45 2.05 -7.77 -2.52
N ASN A 46 1.98 -9.03 -2.93
CA ASN A 46 1.27 -10.06 -2.17
C ASN A 46 1.92 -10.30 -0.80
N ILE A 47 3.25 -10.30 -0.71
CA ILE A 47 3.93 -10.44 0.57
C ILE A 47 3.74 -9.19 1.44
N ALA A 48 3.72 -7.99 0.84
CA ALA A 48 3.44 -6.76 1.55
C ALA A 48 2.02 -6.74 2.12
N CYS A 49 1.02 -7.16 1.36
CA CYS A 49 -0.38 -7.16 1.78
C CYS A 49 -0.72 -8.33 2.72
N PHE A 50 -0.24 -9.54 2.41
CA PHE A 50 -0.73 -10.79 3.03
C PHE A 50 0.37 -11.67 3.61
N GLY A 51 1.64 -11.32 3.43
CA GLY A 51 2.76 -12.12 3.93
C GLY A 51 2.82 -12.10 5.46
N GLY A 52 2.83 -13.28 6.09
CA GLY A 52 2.90 -13.42 7.54
C GLY A 52 2.05 -14.54 8.08
N HIS A 53 2.01 -14.63 9.41
CA HIS A 53 1.21 -15.60 10.14
C HIS A 53 -0.04 -14.91 10.71
N GLY A 54 -1.19 -15.56 10.60
CA GLY A 54 -2.46 -15.06 11.09
C GLY A 54 -2.96 -13.80 10.39
N ASP A 55 -4.01 -13.19 10.94
CA ASP A 55 -4.60 -11.96 10.44
C ASP A 55 -3.78 -10.75 10.90
N SER A 56 -2.86 -10.32 10.06
CA SER A 56 -1.88 -9.30 10.36
C SER A 56 -2.11 -8.05 9.49
N PRO A 57 -3.05 -7.16 9.88
CA PRO A 57 -3.37 -5.97 9.11
C PRO A 57 -2.19 -5.01 9.03
N ARG A 58 -1.91 -4.54 7.83
CA ARG A 58 -0.80 -3.60 7.54
C ARG A 58 -1.16 -2.67 6.41
N VAL A 59 -0.55 -1.51 6.38
CA VAL A 59 -0.75 -0.54 5.30
C VAL A 59 0.28 -0.76 4.22
N VAL A 60 -0.12 -0.60 2.94
CA VAL A 60 0.78 -0.71 1.79
C VAL A 60 0.60 0.50 0.90
N LEU A 61 1.68 1.24 0.73
CA LEU A 61 1.80 2.40 -0.14
C LEU A 61 2.80 2.11 -1.26
N ALA A 62 2.61 2.73 -2.42
CA ALA A 62 3.54 2.62 -3.54
C ALA A 62 3.92 3.99 -4.10
N ALA A 63 5.22 4.29 -4.10
CA ALA A 63 5.74 5.52 -4.68
C ALA A 63 5.88 5.38 -6.19
N ALA A 64 5.55 6.43 -6.96
CA ALA A 64 5.50 6.40 -8.42
C ALA A 64 6.79 6.92 -9.10
N ASN A 65 7.55 7.80 -8.46
CA ASN A 65 8.79 8.40 -8.94
C ASN A 65 9.67 8.85 -7.76
N VAL A 66 10.79 9.49 -8.03
CA VAL A 66 11.76 9.93 -6.99
C VAL A 66 11.16 10.97 -6.06
N GLU A 67 10.49 12.00 -6.61
CA GLU A 67 9.78 13.00 -5.82
C GLU A 67 8.70 12.36 -4.94
N ASP A 68 7.91 11.47 -5.52
CA ASP A 68 6.84 10.75 -4.81
C ASP A 68 7.38 9.87 -3.67
N CYS A 69 8.61 9.33 -3.78
CA CYS A 69 9.25 8.62 -2.67
C CYS A 69 9.45 9.51 -1.43
N PHE A 70 9.81 10.78 -1.65
CA PHE A 70 9.98 11.72 -0.54
C PHE A 70 8.66 11.94 0.21
N TYR A 71 7.58 12.27 -0.51
CA TYR A 71 6.29 12.54 0.12
C TYR A 71 5.64 11.28 0.70
N THR A 72 5.75 10.15 0.00
CA THR A 72 5.20 8.87 0.48
C THR A 72 5.94 8.36 1.72
N ALA A 73 7.24 8.64 1.88
CA ALA A 73 7.97 8.29 3.09
C ALA A 73 7.46 9.05 4.31
N ILE A 74 7.18 10.36 4.16
CA ILE A 74 6.59 11.18 5.22
C ILE A 74 5.18 10.69 5.56
N GLU A 75 4.35 10.45 4.54
CA GLU A 75 3.01 9.91 4.70
C GLU A 75 3.02 8.57 5.43
N ALA A 76 3.95 7.67 5.07
CA ALA A 76 4.10 6.37 5.72
C ALA A 76 4.39 6.48 7.22
N VAL A 77 5.28 7.42 7.61
CA VAL A 77 5.58 7.68 9.02
C VAL A 77 4.37 8.24 9.75
N ASN A 78 3.66 9.20 9.14
CA ASN A 78 2.46 9.80 9.73
C ASN A 78 1.37 8.75 9.95
N ILE A 79 1.07 7.92 8.94
CA ILE A 79 0.09 6.83 9.04
C ILE A 79 0.51 5.81 10.10
N ALA A 80 1.78 5.39 10.10
CA ALA A 80 2.28 4.42 11.07
C ALA A 80 2.06 4.91 12.50
N ARG A 81 2.34 6.18 12.77
CA ARG A 81 2.16 6.79 14.11
C ARG A 81 0.70 7.01 14.47
N GLU A 82 -0.10 7.56 13.54
CA GLU A 82 -1.52 7.85 13.81
C GLU A 82 -2.32 6.58 14.10
N PHE A 83 -2.06 5.51 13.34
CA PHE A 83 -2.82 4.27 13.44
C PHE A 83 -2.11 3.16 14.23
N SER A 84 -0.87 3.39 14.69
CA SER A 84 -0.08 2.37 15.40
C SER A 84 -0.06 1.04 14.63
N VAL A 85 0.43 1.09 13.39
CA VAL A 85 0.36 -0.03 12.44
C VAL A 85 1.63 -0.07 11.58
N PRO A 86 2.11 -1.25 11.19
CA PRO A 86 3.17 -1.36 10.18
C PRO A 86 2.71 -0.85 8.81
N VAL A 87 3.55 -0.04 8.17
CA VAL A 87 3.35 0.51 6.83
C VAL A 87 4.46 0.03 5.92
N PHE A 88 4.10 -0.64 4.83
CA PHE A 88 5.00 -0.94 3.72
C PHE A 88 5.01 0.23 2.74
N LEU A 89 6.19 0.69 2.39
CA LEU A 89 6.42 1.59 1.29
C LEU A 89 7.11 0.80 0.18
N LEU A 90 6.34 0.49 -0.86
CA LEU A 90 6.85 -0.21 -2.04
C LEU A 90 7.47 0.78 -3.02
N SER A 91 8.69 0.51 -3.40
CA SER A 91 9.37 1.10 -4.53
C SER A 91 9.91 -0.02 -5.41
N ASP A 92 10.56 0.29 -6.49
CA ASP A 92 11.18 -0.72 -7.34
C ASP A 92 12.54 -0.25 -7.88
N GLN A 93 13.27 -1.17 -8.49
CA GLN A 93 14.62 -0.91 -8.99
C GLN A 93 14.64 0.20 -10.08
N ALA A 94 13.53 0.43 -10.79
CA ALA A 94 13.45 1.50 -11.79
C ALA A 94 13.43 2.89 -11.17
N ILE A 95 12.85 3.03 -9.99
CA ILE A 95 12.86 4.28 -9.21
C ILE A 95 14.19 4.41 -8.47
N ALA A 96 14.67 3.34 -7.82
CA ALA A 96 15.86 3.36 -6.98
C ALA A 96 17.15 3.73 -7.71
N THR A 97 17.23 3.45 -9.02
CA THR A 97 18.38 3.78 -9.86
C THR A 97 18.20 5.03 -10.71
N ARG A 98 17.06 5.70 -10.59
CA ARG A 98 16.73 6.89 -11.37
C ARG A 98 17.22 8.16 -10.68
N ILE A 99 17.69 9.11 -11.48
CA ILE A 99 17.94 10.49 -11.06
C ILE A 99 16.84 11.36 -11.65
N GLU A 100 16.21 12.16 -10.81
CA GLU A 100 15.11 13.05 -11.18
C GLU A 100 15.26 14.38 -10.45
N ALA A 101 15.06 15.48 -11.15
CA ALA A 101 15.01 16.81 -10.56
C ALA A 101 13.57 17.14 -10.17
N PHE A 102 13.39 17.69 -8.99
CA PHE A 102 12.10 18.21 -8.53
C PHE A 102 12.34 19.45 -7.65
N ASN A 103 11.27 20.20 -7.41
CA ASN A 103 11.35 21.41 -6.60
C ASN A 103 11.66 21.09 -5.13
N GLU A 104 12.34 22.02 -4.45
CA GLU A 104 12.59 21.88 -3.01
C GLU A 104 11.25 21.72 -2.26
N PRO A 105 11.09 20.66 -1.45
CA PRO A 105 9.86 20.41 -0.74
C PRO A 105 9.58 21.46 0.32
N ASP A 106 8.31 21.89 0.45
CA ASP A 106 7.88 22.73 1.57
C ASP A 106 7.66 21.87 2.82
N LEU A 107 8.74 21.71 3.59
CA LEU A 107 8.74 20.87 4.80
C LEU A 107 7.74 21.35 5.86
N LYS A 108 7.41 22.65 5.89
CA LYS A 108 6.46 23.19 6.87
C LYS A 108 5.04 22.67 6.67
N ASN A 109 4.68 22.38 5.42
CA ASN A 109 3.35 21.92 5.08
C ASN A 109 3.23 20.39 5.02
N VAL A 110 4.35 19.66 4.95
CA VAL A 110 4.32 18.19 4.80
C VAL A 110 4.80 17.44 6.05
N CYS A 111 5.66 18.05 6.86
CA CYS A 111 6.13 17.42 8.09
C CYS A 111 5.23 17.80 9.27
N GLN A 112 4.75 16.79 9.98
CA GLN A 112 4.10 17.00 11.28
C GLN A 112 5.15 17.22 12.36
N ASP A 113 4.81 18.00 13.39
CA ASP A 113 5.64 18.06 14.59
C ASP A 113 5.55 16.73 15.33
N LEU A 114 6.65 16.01 15.34
CA LEU A 114 6.78 14.73 16.00
C LEU A 114 7.54 14.83 17.33
N SER A 115 7.65 16.04 17.90
CA SER A 115 8.26 16.25 19.21
C SER A 115 7.60 15.34 20.25
N PRO A 116 8.39 14.69 21.12
CA PRO A 116 7.82 13.79 22.12
C PRO A 116 7.03 14.56 23.16
N ASP A 117 5.77 14.20 23.37
CA ASP A 117 4.97 14.66 24.51
C ASP A 117 5.23 13.74 25.70
N LEU A 118 5.93 14.25 26.70
CA LEU A 118 6.27 13.56 27.95
C LEU A 118 5.37 14.00 29.12
N THR A 119 4.25 14.67 28.81
CA THR A 119 3.28 15.08 29.85
C THR A 119 2.82 13.86 30.64
N PRO A 120 2.95 13.89 31.99
CA PRO A 120 2.50 12.79 32.83
C PRO A 120 1.01 12.48 32.67
N VAL A 121 0.65 11.20 32.69
CA VAL A 121 -0.73 10.75 32.64
C VAL A 121 -1.11 10.01 33.91
N GLN A 122 -2.37 10.08 34.32
CA GLN A 122 -2.85 9.40 35.54
C GLN A 122 -2.87 7.88 35.35
N THR A 123 -3.45 7.42 34.25
CA THR A 123 -3.54 6.02 33.86
C THR A 123 -3.35 5.88 32.36
N HIS A 124 -2.99 4.70 31.89
CA HIS A 124 -2.85 4.44 30.47
C HIS A 124 -3.27 3.00 30.14
N LYS A 125 -4.08 2.85 29.09
CA LYS A 125 -4.41 1.57 28.46
C LYS A 125 -3.72 1.50 27.08
N PRO A 126 -2.62 0.77 26.95
CA PRO A 126 -1.88 0.72 25.68
C PRO A 126 -2.68 0.13 24.52
N TYR A 127 -3.70 -0.69 24.81
CA TYR A 127 -4.53 -1.38 23.81
C TYR A 127 -6.03 -1.15 24.03
N ASP A 128 -6.40 0.10 24.33
CA ASP A 128 -7.78 0.48 24.62
C ASP A 128 -8.74 0.04 23.49
N LEU A 129 -9.79 -0.70 23.86
CA LEU A 129 -10.84 -1.15 22.94
C LEU A 129 -11.85 -0.05 22.61
N ASN A 130 -11.96 0.97 23.47
CA ASN A 130 -12.92 2.08 23.32
C ASN A 130 -12.34 3.23 22.48
N THR A 131 -11.77 2.90 21.34
CA THR A 131 -11.22 3.89 20.40
C THR A 131 -12.06 3.96 19.14
N GLU A 132 -12.26 5.17 18.62
CA GLU A 132 -13.07 5.42 17.44
C GLU A 132 -12.47 4.79 16.17
N THR A 133 -11.15 4.81 16.06
CA THR A 133 -10.42 4.33 14.88
C THR A 133 -9.83 2.93 15.05
N GLY A 134 -9.86 2.37 16.26
CA GLY A 134 -9.10 1.17 16.62
C GLY A 134 -7.63 1.46 16.98
N ALA A 135 -7.13 2.67 16.77
CA ALA A 135 -5.80 3.07 17.21
C ALA A 135 -5.81 3.50 18.67
N SER A 136 -4.91 2.94 19.47
CA SER A 136 -4.69 3.39 20.85
C SER A 136 -3.66 4.53 20.87
N ASN A 137 -3.77 5.39 21.86
CA ASN A 137 -2.76 6.42 22.08
C ASN A 137 -1.50 5.77 22.67
N HIS A 138 -0.38 5.87 21.96
CA HIS A 138 0.90 5.38 22.45
C HIS A 138 1.63 6.46 23.25
N LEU A 139 2.00 6.08 24.47
CA LEU A 139 2.90 6.92 25.25
C LEU A 139 4.32 6.83 24.72
N VAL A 140 4.97 8.00 24.62
CA VAL A 140 6.39 8.06 24.31
C VAL A 140 7.19 7.42 25.45
N PRO A 141 8.19 6.58 25.17
CA PRO A 141 9.06 6.03 26.18
C PRO A 141 9.66 7.12 27.10
N GLY A 142 9.51 6.97 28.42
CA GLY A 142 9.89 7.96 29.39
C GLY A 142 8.73 8.79 29.95
N THR A 143 7.54 8.74 29.35
CA THR A 143 6.34 9.38 29.92
C THR A 143 6.01 8.76 31.29
N ARG A 144 5.83 9.60 32.29
CA ARG A 144 5.46 9.17 33.64
C ARG A 144 3.97 8.80 33.71
N ILE A 145 3.68 7.62 34.28
CA ILE A 145 2.33 7.20 34.62
C ILE A 145 2.19 7.27 36.13
N GLU A 146 1.26 8.09 36.62
CA GLU A 146 1.13 8.42 38.05
C GLU A 146 0.72 7.23 38.92
N ASP A 147 -0.02 6.25 38.35
CA ASP A 147 -0.38 5.02 39.07
C ASP A 147 0.79 4.03 39.19
N GLY A 148 1.97 4.37 38.69
CA GLY A 148 3.21 3.60 38.81
C GLY A 148 3.29 2.36 37.94
N ARG A 149 2.31 2.14 37.03
CA ARG A 149 2.32 1.03 36.08
C ARG A 149 3.13 1.38 34.85
N TYR A 150 3.66 0.37 34.19
CA TYR A 150 4.30 0.47 32.90
C TYR A 150 3.47 -0.21 31.83
N PRO A 151 3.42 0.30 30.59
CA PRO A 151 2.80 -0.42 29.48
C PRO A 151 3.46 -1.79 29.28
N VAL A 152 2.66 -2.84 29.19
CA VAL A 152 3.14 -4.18 28.85
C VAL A 152 3.09 -4.33 27.33
N VAL A 153 4.22 -4.63 26.71
CA VAL A 153 4.34 -4.85 25.26
C VAL A 153 4.65 -6.33 25.04
N THR A 154 3.78 -7.00 24.27
CA THR A 154 3.87 -8.45 24.07
C THR A 154 3.48 -8.82 22.62
N GLY A 155 4.02 -9.94 22.13
CA GLY A 155 3.59 -10.58 20.88
C GLY A 155 2.49 -11.63 21.08
N LEU A 156 2.06 -11.87 22.34
CA LEU A 156 0.94 -12.76 22.64
C LEU A 156 -0.39 -11.99 22.54
N GLU A 157 -1.50 -12.70 22.38
CA GLU A 157 -2.82 -12.07 22.53
C GLU A 157 -2.98 -11.60 23.98
N HIS A 158 -3.60 -10.43 24.17
CA HIS A 158 -3.55 -9.69 25.41
C HIS A 158 -4.83 -8.88 25.66
N ASP A 159 -5.01 -8.45 26.90
CA ASP A 159 -6.04 -7.49 27.30
C ASP A 159 -5.64 -6.04 26.97
N GLU A 160 -6.49 -5.09 27.33
CA GLU A 160 -6.25 -3.65 27.12
C GLU A 160 -5.00 -3.11 27.85
N MET A 161 -4.50 -3.83 28.85
CA MET A 161 -3.30 -3.50 29.62
C MET A 161 -2.04 -4.19 29.08
N GLY A 162 -2.19 -5.11 28.11
CA GLY A 162 -1.10 -5.90 27.55
C GLY A 162 -0.83 -7.21 28.29
N HIS A 163 -1.69 -7.60 29.25
CA HIS A 163 -1.51 -8.89 29.93
C HIS A 163 -1.97 -10.03 29.03
N PRO A 164 -1.16 -11.09 28.85
CA PRO A 164 -1.51 -12.21 28.01
C PRO A 164 -2.86 -12.84 28.38
N SER A 165 -3.66 -13.16 27.37
CA SER A 165 -4.97 -13.76 27.55
C SER A 165 -5.27 -14.77 26.44
N SER A 166 -5.96 -15.86 26.81
CA SER A 166 -6.48 -16.87 25.86
C SER A 166 -8.02 -16.83 25.75
N SER A 167 -8.65 -15.74 26.20
CA SER A 167 -10.11 -15.55 26.06
C SER A 167 -10.52 -15.43 24.60
N PRO A 168 -11.45 -16.27 24.09
CA PRO A 168 -11.94 -16.16 22.72
C PRO A 168 -12.61 -14.82 22.42
N ASP A 169 -13.41 -14.30 23.34
CA ASP A 169 -14.13 -13.03 23.18
C ASP A 169 -13.16 -11.85 23.06
N LEU A 170 -12.10 -11.89 23.87
CA LEU A 170 -11.06 -10.85 23.85
C LEU A 170 -10.25 -10.92 22.56
N HIS A 171 -9.91 -12.13 22.08
CA HIS A 171 -9.22 -12.31 20.80
C HIS A 171 -10.03 -11.75 19.63
N GLU A 172 -11.35 -12.02 19.60
CA GLU A 172 -12.24 -11.44 18.58
C GLU A 172 -12.27 -9.91 18.67
N ALA A 173 -12.39 -9.36 19.87
CA ALA A 173 -12.42 -7.91 20.09
C ALA A 173 -11.12 -7.23 19.64
N MET A 174 -9.96 -7.77 20.00
CA MET A 174 -8.65 -7.24 19.61
C MET A 174 -8.38 -7.39 18.13
N THR A 175 -8.78 -8.50 17.51
CA THR A 175 -8.69 -8.70 16.05
C THR A 175 -9.55 -7.67 15.31
N ARG A 176 -10.78 -7.43 15.77
CA ARG A 176 -11.66 -6.40 15.22
C ARG A 176 -11.06 -5.00 15.40
N LYS A 177 -10.49 -4.69 16.57
CA LYS A 177 -9.79 -3.42 16.83
C LYS A 177 -8.67 -3.18 15.83
N ARG A 178 -7.75 -4.15 15.66
CA ARG A 178 -6.63 -4.07 14.71
C ARG A 178 -7.11 -3.87 13.27
N ARG A 179 -8.17 -4.56 12.84
CA ARG A 179 -8.77 -4.38 11.50
C ARG A 179 -9.43 -3.00 11.34
N ASN A 180 -10.05 -2.46 12.37
CA ASN A 180 -10.75 -1.16 12.31
C ASN A 180 -9.80 0.00 11.98
N LYS A 181 -8.51 -0.10 12.32
CA LYS A 181 -7.49 0.88 11.94
C LYS A 181 -7.42 1.08 10.42
N LEU A 182 -7.43 -0.01 9.65
CA LEU A 182 -7.39 0.06 8.20
C LEU A 182 -8.69 0.61 7.62
N LYS A 183 -9.83 0.26 8.23
CA LYS A 183 -11.11 0.83 7.83
C LYS A 183 -11.15 2.34 8.05
N ALA A 184 -10.77 2.80 9.24
CA ALA A 184 -10.71 4.22 9.56
C ALA A 184 -9.71 4.98 8.66
N LEU A 185 -8.58 4.36 8.32
CA LEU A 185 -7.65 4.93 7.35
C LEU A 185 -8.29 5.03 5.96
N SER A 186 -8.93 3.96 5.46
CA SER A 186 -9.61 3.96 4.15
C SER A 186 -10.61 5.11 4.01
N ASP A 187 -11.34 5.41 5.10
CA ASP A 187 -12.33 6.50 5.13
C ASP A 187 -11.69 7.90 5.06
N LYS A 188 -10.42 8.03 5.42
CA LYS A 188 -9.65 9.28 5.37
C LYS A 188 -8.84 9.45 4.07
N LEU A 189 -8.59 8.37 3.32
CA LEU A 189 -7.76 8.43 2.13
C LEU A 189 -8.43 9.26 1.02
N PRO A 190 -7.66 10.09 0.30
CA PRO A 190 -8.19 10.83 -0.84
C PRO A 190 -8.60 9.87 -1.97
N ILE A 191 -9.69 10.21 -2.64
CA ILE A 191 -10.12 9.50 -3.86
C ILE A 191 -9.05 9.76 -4.93
N PRO A 192 -8.48 8.72 -5.58
CA PRO A 192 -7.48 8.90 -6.59
C PRO A 192 -8.06 9.57 -7.84
N GLU A 193 -7.26 10.44 -8.45
CA GLU A 193 -7.66 11.19 -9.64
C GLU A 193 -7.37 10.40 -10.92
N VAL A 194 -8.33 10.45 -11.85
CA VAL A 194 -8.17 9.91 -13.19
C VAL A 194 -7.37 10.90 -14.04
N TYR A 195 -6.26 10.44 -14.59
CA TYR A 195 -5.48 11.18 -15.58
C TYR A 195 -6.04 10.95 -16.99
N GLY A 196 -6.45 12.03 -17.65
CA GLY A 196 -7.15 12.01 -18.93
C GLY A 196 -8.67 12.20 -18.77
N ALA A 197 -9.45 11.59 -19.67
CA ALA A 197 -10.92 11.68 -19.62
C ALA A 197 -11.49 10.99 -18.38
N GLN A 198 -12.48 11.61 -17.76
CA GLN A 198 -13.08 11.10 -16.52
C GLN A 198 -13.99 9.87 -16.72
N SER A 199 -14.31 9.53 -18.00
CA SER A 199 -15.09 8.36 -18.40
C SER A 199 -14.68 7.94 -19.81
N GLY A 200 -14.92 6.67 -20.18
CA GLY A 200 -14.57 6.22 -21.53
C GLY A 200 -14.54 4.71 -21.71
N GLU A 201 -13.89 4.29 -22.79
CA GLU A 201 -13.78 2.86 -23.13
C GLU A 201 -12.79 2.11 -22.22
N VAL A 202 -11.62 2.70 -21.97
CA VAL A 202 -10.50 2.02 -21.30
C VAL A 202 -9.93 2.87 -20.19
N LEU A 203 -9.86 2.29 -19.00
CA LEU A 203 -9.06 2.78 -17.89
C LEU A 203 -7.85 1.87 -17.71
N VAL A 204 -6.65 2.42 -17.69
CA VAL A 204 -5.45 1.70 -17.29
C VAL A 204 -5.09 2.05 -15.85
N VAL A 205 -4.93 1.04 -15.01
CA VAL A 205 -4.58 1.20 -13.59
C VAL A 205 -3.15 0.77 -13.40
N GLY A 206 -2.37 1.55 -12.68
CA GLY A 206 -1.00 1.20 -12.35
C GLY A 206 -0.54 1.75 -11.02
N TRP A 207 0.61 1.29 -10.58
CA TRP A 207 1.26 1.66 -9.34
C TRP A 207 2.78 1.66 -9.50
N GLY A 208 3.49 2.29 -8.56
CA GLY A 208 4.94 2.33 -8.64
C GLY A 208 5.46 2.98 -9.92
N SER A 209 6.57 2.50 -10.43
CA SER A 209 7.24 3.04 -11.62
C SER A 209 6.47 2.86 -12.94
N THR A 210 5.37 2.09 -12.96
CA THR A 210 4.51 2.00 -14.15
C THR A 210 3.74 3.29 -14.42
N THR A 211 3.57 4.15 -13.42
CA THR A 211 2.76 5.38 -13.51
C THR A 211 3.22 6.32 -14.62
N GLY A 212 4.52 6.60 -14.73
CA GLY A 212 5.06 7.50 -15.78
C GLY A 212 4.73 7.02 -17.19
N PRO A 213 5.10 5.79 -17.57
CA PRO A 213 4.72 5.23 -18.87
C PRO A 213 3.22 5.20 -19.15
N LEU A 214 2.36 5.02 -18.11
CA LEU A 214 0.91 5.06 -18.28
C LEU A 214 0.41 6.46 -18.63
N TYR A 215 0.90 7.50 -17.96
CA TYR A 215 0.52 8.88 -18.27
C TYR A 215 0.94 9.28 -19.68
N GLU A 216 2.17 8.95 -20.08
CA GLU A 216 2.62 9.19 -21.46
C GLU A 216 1.80 8.38 -22.48
N ALA A 217 1.34 7.17 -22.13
CA ALA A 217 0.46 6.38 -23.00
C ALA A 217 -0.90 7.06 -23.20
N VAL A 218 -1.46 7.69 -22.17
CA VAL A 218 -2.69 8.50 -22.26
C VAL A 218 -2.51 9.63 -23.28
N GLU A 219 -1.43 10.41 -23.15
CA GLU A 219 -1.14 11.52 -24.04
C GLU A 219 -1.01 11.08 -25.51
N LYS A 220 -0.28 9.98 -25.73
CA LYS A 220 -0.08 9.44 -27.10
C LYS A 220 -1.33 8.78 -27.69
N SER A 221 -2.19 8.19 -26.88
CA SER A 221 -3.43 7.52 -27.35
C SER A 221 -4.45 8.52 -27.90
N GLY A 222 -4.56 9.70 -27.30
CA GLY A 222 -5.48 10.75 -27.73
C GLY A 222 -5.26 11.21 -29.18
N ASN A 223 -4.00 11.22 -29.61
CA ASN A 223 -3.63 11.62 -30.99
C ASN A 223 -4.01 10.57 -32.03
N ASN A 224 -4.29 9.33 -31.66
CA ASN A 224 -4.57 8.21 -32.55
C ASN A 224 -6.05 7.79 -32.57
N GLY A 225 -6.95 8.55 -31.94
CA GLY A 225 -8.38 8.22 -31.85
C GLY A 225 -8.72 7.01 -30.98
N GLN A 226 -7.77 6.50 -30.22
CA GLN A 226 -7.90 5.34 -29.32
C GLN A 226 -7.73 5.74 -27.86
N ALA A 227 -8.31 6.86 -27.46
CA ALA A 227 -8.15 7.45 -26.14
C ALA A 227 -8.30 6.42 -25.01
N ILE A 228 -7.36 6.47 -24.08
CA ILE A 228 -7.40 5.75 -22.81
C ILE A 228 -7.28 6.77 -21.68
N SER A 229 -7.65 6.37 -20.46
CA SER A 229 -7.39 7.14 -19.25
C SER A 229 -6.57 6.31 -18.27
N ALA A 230 -5.85 6.96 -17.38
CA ALA A 230 -5.01 6.26 -16.39
C ALA A 230 -5.41 6.58 -14.95
N LEU A 231 -5.21 5.62 -14.07
CA LEU A 231 -5.39 5.76 -12.63
C LEU A 231 -4.13 5.27 -11.92
N LYS A 232 -3.50 6.17 -11.15
CA LYS A 232 -2.41 5.82 -10.25
C LYS A 232 -2.97 5.38 -8.89
N LEU A 233 -2.57 4.22 -8.41
CA LEU A 233 -2.83 3.79 -7.05
C LEU A 233 -1.55 3.93 -6.20
N ARG A 234 -1.57 4.88 -5.26
CA ARG A 234 -0.56 5.02 -4.20
C ARG A 234 -0.93 4.15 -3.01
N HIS A 235 -2.19 4.24 -2.56
CA HIS A 235 -2.71 3.48 -1.44
C HIS A 235 -3.27 2.16 -1.96
N ILE A 236 -2.61 1.06 -1.62
CA ILE A 236 -2.96 -0.26 -2.14
C ILE A 236 -3.65 -1.10 -1.07
N ASN A 237 -3.23 -0.97 0.19
CA ASN A 237 -3.91 -1.59 1.32
C ASN A 237 -3.87 -0.65 2.54
N PRO A 238 -5.02 -0.16 3.03
CA PRO A 238 -6.35 -0.33 2.43
C PRO A 238 -6.48 0.47 1.12
N LEU A 239 -7.40 0.04 0.26
CA LEU A 239 -7.79 0.82 -0.90
C LEU A 239 -8.62 2.03 -0.46
N PRO A 240 -8.48 3.19 -1.12
CA PRO A 240 -9.35 4.34 -0.88
C PRO A 240 -10.79 4.05 -1.32
N ASN A 241 -11.74 4.70 -0.67
CA ASN A 241 -13.15 4.67 -1.07
C ASN A 241 -13.35 5.40 -2.40
N GLY A 242 -14.47 5.10 -3.11
CA GLY A 242 -14.82 5.76 -4.37
C GLY A 242 -14.19 5.16 -5.63
N LEU A 243 -13.37 4.11 -5.52
CA LEU A 243 -12.84 3.40 -6.70
C LEU A 243 -13.95 2.73 -7.53
N GLU A 244 -15.01 2.25 -6.90
CA GLU A 244 -16.18 1.66 -7.56
C GLU A 244 -16.83 2.67 -8.53
N ASP A 245 -17.00 3.91 -8.09
CA ASP A 245 -17.57 4.99 -8.90
C ASP A 245 -16.63 5.39 -10.07
N ILE A 246 -15.32 5.29 -9.86
CA ILE A 246 -14.36 5.51 -10.93
C ILE A 246 -14.48 4.38 -11.95
N PHE A 247 -14.45 3.12 -11.51
CA PHE A 247 -14.53 1.95 -12.39
C PHE A 247 -15.83 1.88 -13.16
N ALA A 248 -16.95 2.30 -12.57
CA ALA A 248 -18.26 2.33 -13.22
C ALA A 248 -18.32 3.24 -14.46
N ARG A 249 -17.41 4.22 -14.56
CA ARG A 249 -17.36 5.17 -15.68
C ARG A 249 -16.61 4.65 -16.91
N PHE A 250 -16.02 3.44 -16.83
CA PHE A 250 -15.24 2.85 -17.91
C PHE A 250 -15.76 1.47 -18.29
N LYS A 251 -15.67 1.12 -19.58
CA LYS A 251 -16.14 -0.19 -20.06
C LYS A 251 -15.13 -1.30 -19.80
N LYS A 252 -13.83 -0.99 -19.81
CA LYS A 252 -12.72 -1.92 -19.62
C LYS A 252 -11.71 -1.35 -18.65
N ILE A 253 -11.14 -2.20 -17.80
CA ILE A 253 -10.16 -1.81 -16.79
C ILE A 253 -8.96 -2.73 -16.92
N TYR A 254 -7.82 -2.20 -17.32
CA TYR A 254 -6.58 -2.96 -17.44
C TYR A 254 -5.60 -2.53 -16.35
N VAL A 255 -5.12 -3.50 -15.58
CA VAL A 255 -4.09 -3.28 -14.56
C VAL A 255 -2.73 -3.64 -15.14
N VAL A 256 -1.84 -2.66 -15.22
CA VAL A 256 -0.52 -2.82 -15.85
C VAL A 256 0.53 -3.01 -14.77
N GLU A 257 1.17 -4.17 -14.76
CA GLU A 257 2.13 -4.58 -13.72
C GLU A 257 3.39 -5.21 -14.31
N MET A 258 4.50 -5.10 -13.56
CA MET A 258 5.76 -5.80 -13.85
C MET A 258 5.89 -7.02 -12.94
N ASN A 259 4.98 -7.97 -13.09
CA ASN A 259 4.97 -9.25 -12.40
C ASN A 259 4.26 -10.31 -13.25
N ASP A 260 4.35 -11.56 -12.83
CA ASP A 260 3.68 -12.67 -13.52
C ASP A 260 2.16 -12.61 -13.34
N GLY A 261 1.43 -12.84 -14.43
CA GLY A 261 -0.03 -12.96 -14.40
C GLY A 261 -0.52 -14.19 -13.63
N GLY A 262 0.38 -15.10 -13.29
CA GLY A 262 0.06 -16.35 -12.61
C GLY A 262 -0.85 -17.25 -13.45
N VAL A 263 -1.34 -18.32 -12.83
CA VAL A 263 -2.21 -19.31 -13.50
C VAL A 263 -3.52 -18.71 -14.02
N HIS A 264 -4.00 -17.65 -13.38
CA HIS A 264 -5.28 -17.02 -13.71
C HIS A 264 -5.15 -15.77 -14.60
N GLY A 265 -3.96 -15.36 -14.96
CA GLY A 265 -3.69 -14.24 -15.87
C GLY A 265 -3.95 -12.85 -15.30
N TYR A 266 -3.94 -12.67 -13.96
CA TYR A 266 -4.28 -11.36 -13.38
C TYR A 266 -3.09 -10.53 -12.93
N GLY A 267 -2.02 -11.09 -12.44
CA GLY A 267 -1.05 -10.35 -11.66
C GLY A 267 -1.53 -10.03 -10.23
N GLN A 268 -0.72 -9.32 -9.48
CA GLN A 268 -0.95 -9.20 -8.03
C GLN A 268 -1.98 -8.11 -7.69
N LEU A 269 -1.86 -6.90 -8.25
CA LEU A 269 -2.83 -5.83 -8.01
C LEU A 269 -4.16 -6.14 -8.69
N ALA A 270 -4.15 -6.62 -9.95
CA ALA A 270 -5.39 -6.98 -10.62
C ALA A 270 -6.16 -8.06 -9.85
N GLY A 271 -5.46 -9.05 -9.29
CA GLY A 271 -6.05 -10.07 -8.42
C GLY A 271 -6.68 -9.47 -7.16
N LEU A 272 -5.99 -8.55 -6.50
CA LEU A 272 -6.51 -7.83 -5.32
C LEU A 272 -7.76 -7.02 -5.66
N LEU A 273 -7.74 -6.25 -6.75
CA LEU A 273 -8.88 -5.44 -7.18
C LEU A 273 -10.08 -6.32 -7.57
N ARG A 274 -9.84 -7.44 -8.25
CA ARG A 274 -10.92 -8.40 -8.56
C ARG A 274 -11.54 -9.02 -7.31
N ALA A 275 -10.72 -9.39 -6.34
CA ALA A 275 -11.21 -9.94 -5.07
C ALA A 275 -12.05 -8.90 -4.30
N ARG A 276 -11.65 -7.61 -4.37
CA ARG A 276 -12.34 -6.53 -3.65
C ARG A 276 -13.65 -6.10 -4.32
N PHE A 277 -13.68 -6.00 -5.66
CA PHE A 277 -14.79 -5.41 -6.39
C PHE A 277 -15.65 -6.45 -7.13
N ALA A 278 -15.20 -7.70 -7.24
CA ALA A 278 -15.85 -8.77 -8.00
C ALA A 278 -16.20 -8.36 -9.46
N ASP A 279 -15.42 -7.43 -10.03
CA ASP A 279 -15.67 -6.83 -11.34
C ASP A 279 -14.91 -7.60 -12.45
N PRO A 280 -15.59 -8.30 -13.36
CA PRO A 280 -14.97 -9.07 -14.44
C PRO A 280 -14.26 -8.20 -15.48
N ARG A 281 -14.53 -6.89 -15.53
CA ARG A 281 -13.88 -5.95 -16.44
C ARG A 281 -12.43 -5.68 -16.07
N ILE A 282 -12.04 -5.97 -14.82
CA ILE A 282 -10.66 -5.81 -14.33
C ILE A 282 -9.83 -6.97 -14.88
N GLN A 283 -8.84 -6.65 -15.72
CA GLN A 283 -7.94 -7.62 -16.36
C GLN A 283 -6.49 -7.20 -16.20
N GLY A 284 -5.57 -8.17 -16.16
CA GLY A 284 -4.14 -7.91 -16.06
C GLY A 284 -3.47 -7.70 -17.41
N ILE A 285 -2.53 -6.76 -17.47
CA ILE A 285 -1.51 -6.63 -18.52
C ILE A 285 -0.16 -6.75 -17.82
N ASN A 286 0.47 -7.91 -17.96
CA ASN A 286 1.63 -8.30 -17.17
C ASN A 286 2.86 -8.55 -18.04
N LYS A 287 4.04 -8.33 -17.46
CA LYS A 287 5.31 -8.80 -18.03
C LYS A 287 6.34 -9.13 -16.94
N THR A 288 7.24 -10.04 -17.24
CA THR A 288 8.28 -10.57 -16.34
C THR A 288 9.66 -10.59 -16.99
N ASP A 289 9.89 -9.72 -17.98
CA ASP A 289 11.16 -9.60 -18.70
C ASP A 289 12.22 -8.81 -17.92
N ALA A 290 11.89 -8.40 -16.70
CA ALA A 290 12.73 -7.59 -15.83
C ALA A 290 13.14 -6.22 -16.41
N LEU A 291 12.36 -5.72 -17.35
CA LEU A 291 12.51 -4.41 -17.98
C LEU A 291 11.33 -3.50 -17.66
N ARG A 292 11.60 -2.19 -17.65
CA ARG A 292 10.54 -1.18 -17.52
C ARG A 292 9.57 -1.26 -18.68
N TRP A 293 8.30 -0.93 -18.43
CA TRP A 293 7.33 -0.73 -19.49
C TRP A 293 7.76 0.39 -20.43
N LYS A 294 7.69 0.14 -21.73
CA LYS A 294 7.73 1.18 -22.77
C LYS A 294 6.31 1.57 -23.11
N VAL A 295 6.10 2.83 -23.40
CA VAL A 295 4.77 3.37 -23.79
C VAL A 295 4.16 2.59 -24.96
N ARG A 296 4.98 2.29 -25.99
CA ARG A 296 4.55 1.51 -27.13
C ARG A 296 4.07 0.10 -26.73
N GLU A 297 4.80 -0.59 -25.87
CA GLU A 297 4.40 -1.92 -25.40
C GLU A 297 3.03 -1.90 -24.71
N ILE A 298 2.77 -0.86 -23.89
CA ILE A 298 1.48 -0.69 -23.22
C ILE A 298 0.36 -0.52 -24.24
N LEU A 299 0.55 0.38 -25.22
CA LEU A 299 -0.44 0.65 -26.26
C LEU A 299 -0.68 -0.58 -27.15
N ASP A 300 0.38 -1.29 -27.54
CA ASP A 300 0.30 -2.50 -28.34
C ASP A 300 -0.50 -3.60 -27.59
N ARG A 301 -0.23 -3.82 -26.31
CA ARG A 301 -0.96 -4.79 -25.47
C ARG A 301 -2.44 -4.42 -25.30
N ILE A 302 -2.77 -3.15 -25.13
CA ILE A 302 -4.16 -2.68 -25.06
C ILE A 302 -4.88 -2.94 -26.38
N ASN A 303 -4.23 -2.68 -27.51
CA ASN A 303 -4.83 -2.90 -28.83
C ASN A 303 -5.03 -4.39 -29.12
N GLU A 304 -4.07 -5.24 -28.82
CA GLU A 304 -4.22 -6.70 -28.91
C GLU A 304 -5.47 -7.19 -28.14
N ARG A 305 -5.69 -6.67 -26.91
CA ARG A 305 -6.90 -7.02 -26.12
C ARG A 305 -8.19 -6.55 -26.77
N ARG A 306 -8.19 -5.32 -27.35
CA ARG A 306 -9.35 -4.79 -28.08
C ARG A 306 -9.72 -5.66 -29.28
N GLU A 307 -8.74 -6.16 -30.03
CA GLU A 307 -8.94 -7.00 -31.20
C GLU A 307 -9.47 -8.40 -30.84
N ILE A 308 -8.99 -8.98 -29.75
CA ILE A 308 -9.46 -10.31 -29.28
C ILE A 308 -10.93 -10.24 -28.87
N GLU A 309 -11.34 -9.19 -28.19
CA GLU A 309 -12.71 -9.05 -27.67
C GLU A 309 -13.71 -8.55 -28.73
N SER A 310 -13.23 -8.08 -29.89
CA SER A 310 -14.09 -7.70 -31.02
C SER A 310 -14.44 -8.88 -31.94
N LYS A 311 -13.80 -10.02 -31.75
CA LYS A 311 -14.04 -11.28 -32.45
C LYS A 311 -14.96 -12.20 -31.67
#